data_96db0fcb6e63797321fcaef635cf929b
#
_entry.id   96db0fcb6e63797321fcaef635cf929b
#
_cell.length_a   1.000
_cell.length_b   1.000
_cell.length_c   1.000
_cell.angle_alpha   90.00
_cell.angle_beta   90.00
_cell.angle_gamma   90.00
#
_symmetry.space_group_name_H-M   'P 1'
#
loop_
_entity.id
_entity.type
_entity.pdbx_description
1 polymer ?
#
loop_
_entity_poly.entity_id
_entity_poly.type
_entity_poly.pdbx_seq_one_letter_code
_entity_poly.pdbx_strand_id
1 'polypeptide(L)'
;MAFKDRDDLIDENYFESPRPAGRTFDSALLREPVAVLPVRRALIVSPHTTVTEAMRLMKSEHCSCVVITDDGTRNSKITGIFTERDVLFRVVDRGRNPAALPMGEVMTPDPETLLVRSTVASALNMMSVGGFRHIPVVDDEHRPVFVVRVRDVVEFIVEAFPREILNLPVGHRDTVHRQRAREGA
;
A
#
# COMPACT_ATOMS: atom_id res chain seq x y z
N MET A 1 -32.06 3.09 25.94
CA MET A 1 -31.73 2.21 24.80
C MET A 1 -30.23 1.87 24.93
N ALA A 2 -29.92 0.70 25.50
CA ALA A 2 -28.54 0.32 25.85
C ALA A 2 -27.80 -0.14 24.60
N PHE A 3 -26.61 0.42 24.37
CA PHE A 3 -25.68 -0.08 23.36
C PHE A 3 -25.21 -1.46 23.80
N LYS A 4 -25.51 -2.48 23.02
CA LYS A 4 -25.01 -3.84 23.19
C LYS A 4 -23.50 -3.82 22.92
N ASP A 5 -22.72 -4.31 23.87
CA ASP A 5 -21.27 -4.36 23.80
C ASP A 5 -20.81 -5.12 22.54
N ARG A 6 -19.72 -4.62 21.94
CA ARG A 6 -19.12 -5.16 20.71
C ARG A 6 -18.55 -6.57 20.87
N ASP A 7 -18.33 -7.00 22.11
CA ASP A 7 -17.72 -8.30 22.45
C ASP A 7 -18.65 -9.49 22.23
N ASP A 8 -19.98 -9.28 22.21
CA ASP A 8 -20.97 -10.34 21.97
C ASP A 8 -21.07 -10.79 20.48
N LEU A 9 -20.28 -10.21 19.57
CA LEU A 9 -20.34 -10.51 18.13
C LEU A 9 -19.18 -11.38 17.62
N ILE A 10 -18.25 -11.73 18.48
CA ILE A 10 -17.14 -12.63 18.13
C ILE A 10 -17.55 -14.01 18.62
N ASP A 11 -17.97 -14.86 17.70
CA ASP A 11 -18.15 -16.29 17.96
C ASP A 11 -16.77 -16.90 18.25
N GLU A 12 -16.49 -17.19 19.52
CA GLU A 12 -15.20 -17.79 19.95
C GLU A 12 -14.91 -19.11 19.25
N ASN A 13 -15.94 -19.84 18.78
CA ASN A 13 -15.78 -21.05 17.99
C ASN A 13 -15.25 -20.81 16.57
N TYR A 14 -15.27 -19.57 16.07
CA TYR A 14 -14.71 -19.25 14.76
C TYR A 14 -13.21 -19.53 14.69
N PHE A 15 -12.48 -19.38 15.78
CA PHE A 15 -11.05 -19.63 15.86
C PHE A 15 -10.69 -21.10 16.15
N GLU A 16 -11.65 -21.91 16.63
CA GLU A 16 -11.44 -23.33 16.93
C GLU A 16 -11.81 -24.29 15.79
N SER A 17 -12.30 -23.77 14.68
CA SER A 17 -12.56 -24.59 13.48
C SER A 17 -11.27 -25.30 13.06
N PRO A 18 -11.24 -26.64 12.92
CA PRO A 18 -10.06 -27.36 12.50
C PRO A 18 -9.57 -26.80 11.18
N ARG A 19 -8.36 -26.28 11.16
CA ARG A 19 -7.73 -25.85 9.89
C ARG A 19 -7.67 -27.08 9.00
N PRO A 20 -8.21 -27.05 7.79
CA PRO A 20 -8.12 -28.21 6.90
C PRO A 20 -6.64 -28.57 6.74
N ALA A 21 -6.29 -29.78 7.18
CA ALA A 21 -4.97 -30.34 6.99
C ALA A 21 -4.66 -30.40 5.47
N GLY A 22 -3.64 -29.69 5.01
CA GLY A 22 -3.16 -29.81 3.65
C GLY A 22 -2.88 -28.54 2.86
N ARG A 23 -3.01 -27.33 3.45
CA ARG A 23 -2.61 -26.08 2.77
C ARG A 23 -1.28 -25.59 3.35
N THR A 24 -0.18 -26.10 2.84
CA THR A 24 1.13 -25.52 3.07
C THR A 24 1.24 -24.26 2.22
N PHE A 25 1.21 -23.10 2.88
CA PHE A 25 1.73 -21.87 2.27
C PHE A 25 3.18 -22.14 1.91
N ASP A 26 3.50 -22.12 0.62
CA ASP A 26 4.88 -22.33 0.18
C ASP A 26 5.72 -21.13 0.60
N SER A 27 6.47 -21.30 1.68
CA SER A 27 7.36 -20.26 2.21
C SER A 27 8.47 -19.87 1.20
N ALA A 28 8.65 -20.63 0.12
CA ALA A 28 9.58 -20.28 -0.95
C ALA A 28 9.18 -18.96 -1.61
N LEU A 29 7.86 -18.70 -1.79
CA LEU A 29 7.35 -17.44 -2.34
C LEU A 29 7.81 -16.20 -1.55
N LEU A 30 7.97 -16.33 -0.24
CA LEU A 30 8.42 -15.24 0.61
C LEU A 30 9.91 -14.90 0.43
N ARG A 31 10.67 -15.84 -0.11
CA ARG A 31 12.12 -15.67 -0.39
C ARG A 31 12.39 -15.09 -1.77
N GLU A 32 11.37 -15.03 -2.63
CA GLU A 32 11.48 -14.40 -3.93
C GLU A 32 11.86 -12.92 -3.79
N PRO A 33 12.65 -12.37 -4.73
CA PRO A 33 12.98 -10.96 -4.72
C PRO A 33 11.74 -10.11 -4.96
N VAL A 34 11.68 -8.91 -4.37
CA VAL A 34 10.54 -7.98 -4.54
C VAL A 34 10.28 -7.58 -6.00
N ALA A 35 11.24 -7.81 -6.88
CA ALA A 35 11.12 -7.58 -8.32
C ALA A 35 10.13 -8.51 -9.03
N VAL A 36 9.73 -9.66 -8.41
CA VAL A 36 8.70 -10.56 -8.97
C VAL A 36 7.28 -10.01 -8.79
N LEU A 37 7.09 -9.06 -7.89
CA LEU A 37 5.80 -8.45 -7.66
C LEU A 37 5.33 -7.65 -8.90
N PRO A 38 4.00 -7.52 -9.14
CA PRO A 38 3.46 -6.76 -10.26
C PRO A 38 3.62 -5.24 -10.04
N VAL A 39 4.84 -4.80 -9.83
CA VAL A 39 5.18 -3.42 -9.46
C VAL A 39 5.18 -2.48 -10.66
N ARG A 40 4.92 -1.20 -10.40
CA ARG A 40 5.03 -0.11 -11.37
C ARG A 40 6.26 0.73 -11.08
N ARG A 41 6.83 1.32 -12.15
CA ARG A 41 7.93 2.28 -12.00
C ARG A 41 7.54 3.42 -11.08
N ALA A 42 8.48 3.87 -10.25
CA ALA A 42 8.30 5.03 -9.41
C ALA A 42 7.98 6.28 -10.24
N LEU A 43 6.94 7.03 -9.85
CA LEU A 43 6.74 8.40 -10.29
C LEU A 43 7.71 9.30 -9.54
N ILE A 44 8.45 10.11 -10.25
CA ILE A 44 9.52 10.92 -9.66
C ILE A 44 9.24 12.39 -9.88
N VAL A 45 9.47 13.16 -8.83
CA VAL A 45 9.37 14.62 -8.84
C VAL A 45 10.57 15.22 -8.08
N SER A 46 10.81 16.52 -8.23
CA SER A 46 11.82 17.26 -7.48
C SER A 46 11.23 17.85 -6.19
N PRO A 47 12.07 18.26 -5.22
CA PRO A 47 11.62 18.99 -4.03
C PRO A 47 10.93 20.31 -4.35
N HIS A 48 11.18 20.90 -5.51
CA HIS A 48 10.60 22.16 -5.97
C HIS A 48 9.27 22.01 -6.69
N THR A 49 8.89 20.77 -7.07
CA THR A 49 7.58 20.47 -7.67
C THR A 49 6.48 20.85 -6.68
N THR A 50 5.44 21.54 -7.13
CA THR A 50 4.32 21.90 -6.25
C THR A 50 3.44 20.69 -5.94
N VAL A 51 2.74 20.73 -4.81
CA VAL A 51 1.78 19.69 -4.43
C VAL A 51 0.71 19.52 -5.52
N THR A 52 0.22 20.63 -6.12
CA THR A 52 -0.77 20.57 -7.20
C THR A 52 -0.24 19.80 -8.43
N GLU A 53 1.01 20.03 -8.82
CA GLU A 53 1.62 19.32 -9.94
C GLU A 53 1.80 17.84 -9.64
N ALA A 54 2.29 17.50 -8.44
CA ALA A 54 2.42 16.12 -7.99
C ALA A 54 1.07 15.39 -7.94
N MET A 55 0.02 16.03 -7.42
CA MET A 55 -1.34 15.47 -7.40
C MET A 55 -1.90 15.23 -8.82
N ARG A 56 -1.63 16.14 -9.77
CA ARG A 56 -2.04 15.94 -11.17
C ARG A 56 -1.32 14.73 -11.78
N LEU A 57 -0.02 14.60 -11.53
CA LEU A 57 0.78 13.46 -11.98
C LEU A 57 0.28 12.16 -11.36
N MET A 58 0.03 12.11 -10.06
CA MET A 58 -0.56 10.94 -9.37
C MET A 58 -1.89 10.54 -9.98
N LYS A 59 -2.75 11.53 -10.27
CA LYS A 59 -4.06 11.29 -10.88
C LYS A 59 -3.95 10.76 -12.32
N SER A 60 -3.12 11.36 -13.18
CA SER A 60 -2.95 10.92 -14.57
C SER A 60 -2.36 9.53 -14.70
N GLU A 61 -1.45 9.17 -13.80
CA GLU A 61 -0.76 7.88 -13.78
C GLU A 61 -1.47 6.82 -12.91
N HIS A 62 -2.60 7.17 -12.29
CA HIS A 62 -3.33 6.30 -11.35
C HIS A 62 -2.43 5.74 -10.24
N CYS A 63 -1.58 6.58 -9.69
CA CYS A 63 -0.65 6.26 -8.61
C CYS A 63 -1.01 7.00 -7.33
N SER A 64 -0.84 6.35 -6.19
CA SER A 64 -1.15 6.89 -4.87
C SER A 64 0.05 7.53 -4.15
N CYS A 65 1.21 7.59 -4.80
CA CYS A 65 2.41 8.20 -4.27
C CYS A 65 3.35 8.71 -5.36
N VAL A 66 4.22 9.64 -4.99
CA VAL A 66 5.39 10.06 -5.76
C VAL A 66 6.64 9.91 -4.91
N VAL A 67 7.75 9.63 -5.56
CA VAL A 67 9.09 9.58 -4.95
C VAL A 67 9.79 10.89 -5.28
N ILE A 68 10.45 11.47 -4.32
CA ILE A 68 11.20 12.71 -4.49
C ILE A 68 12.69 12.37 -4.55
N THR A 69 13.38 12.91 -5.56
CA THR A 69 14.83 12.80 -5.71
C THR A 69 15.43 14.21 -5.77
N ASP A 70 16.72 14.36 -5.49
CA ASP A 70 17.39 15.66 -5.40
C ASP A 70 17.10 16.59 -6.59
N ASP A 71 17.14 16.02 -7.81
CA ASP A 71 16.98 16.78 -9.06
C ASP A 71 15.68 16.45 -9.83
N GLY A 72 14.84 15.57 -9.29
CA GLY A 72 13.62 15.12 -9.96
C GLY A 72 13.86 14.08 -11.07
N THR A 73 15.04 13.48 -11.15
CA THR A 73 15.36 12.45 -12.13
C THR A 73 15.55 11.07 -11.49
N ARG A 74 15.50 10.02 -12.31
CA ARG A 74 15.74 8.63 -11.87
C ARG A 74 17.19 8.33 -11.54
N ASN A 75 18.11 9.18 -11.99
CA ASN A 75 19.53 8.98 -11.81
C ASN A 75 20.03 9.57 -10.48
N SER A 76 19.17 10.28 -9.79
CA SER A 76 19.45 10.92 -8.51
C SER A 76 18.95 10.08 -7.35
N LYS A 77 19.53 10.25 -6.17
CA LYS A 77 19.14 9.55 -4.95
C LYS A 77 17.77 9.96 -4.48
N ILE A 78 17.08 9.02 -3.84
CA ILE A 78 15.82 9.30 -3.17
C ILE A 78 16.07 10.20 -1.95
N THR A 79 15.23 11.23 -1.80
CA THR A 79 15.26 12.17 -0.67
C THR A 79 13.95 12.21 0.08
N GLY A 80 12.85 11.72 -0.55
CA GLY A 80 11.55 11.74 0.08
C GLY A 80 10.52 10.89 -0.61
N ILE A 81 9.39 10.74 0.07
CA ILE A 81 8.15 10.16 -0.47
C ILE A 81 6.97 11.03 -0.07
N PHE A 82 5.97 11.10 -0.96
CA PHE A 82 4.70 11.78 -0.68
C PHE A 82 3.54 10.96 -1.21
N THR A 83 2.49 10.84 -0.40
CA THR A 83 1.34 9.96 -0.65
C THR A 83 0.02 10.72 -0.59
N GLU A 84 -1.09 10.11 -1.08
CA GLU A 84 -2.45 10.66 -0.92
C GLU A 84 -2.79 10.95 0.54
N ARG A 85 -2.28 10.16 1.48
CA ARG A 85 -2.48 10.39 2.92
C ARG A 85 -1.84 11.70 3.38
N ASP A 86 -0.67 12.04 2.84
CA ASP A 86 0.04 13.28 3.18
C ASP A 86 -0.72 14.51 2.67
N VAL A 87 -1.44 14.41 1.54
CA VAL A 87 -2.34 15.47 1.08
C VAL A 87 -3.36 15.82 2.16
N LEU A 88 -3.99 14.83 2.78
CA LEU A 88 -4.99 15.06 3.83
C LEU A 88 -4.37 15.70 5.08
N PHE A 89 -3.30 15.11 5.62
CA PHE A 89 -2.76 15.49 6.93
C PHE A 89 -1.77 16.66 6.90
N ARG A 90 -1.09 16.87 5.78
CA ARG A 90 -0.03 17.92 5.70
C ARG A 90 -0.43 19.11 4.86
N VAL A 91 -1.49 18.99 4.05
CA VAL A 91 -1.96 20.08 3.18
C VAL A 91 -3.35 20.53 3.60
N VAL A 92 -4.35 19.65 3.47
CA VAL A 92 -5.77 19.99 3.71
C VAL A 92 -6.01 20.33 5.18
N ASP A 93 -5.64 19.44 6.10
CA ASP A 93 -5.83 19.63 7.55
C ASP A 93 -5.13 20.90 8.08
N ARG A 94 -4.03 21.30 7.44
CA ARG A 94 -3.27 22.50 7.80
C ARG A 94 -3.67 23.76 7.01
N GLY A 95 -4.70 23.68 6.16
CA GLY A 95 -5.17 24.81 5.35
C GLY A 95 -4.12 25.39 4.40
N ARG A 96 -3.12 24.58 3.98
CA ARG A 96 -2.04 25.05 3.11
C ARG A 96 -2.49 25.11 1.65
N ASN A 97 -2.01 26.11 0.91
CA ASN A 97 -2.30 26.23 -0.51
C ASN A 97 -1.43 25.29 -1.35
N PRO A 98 -1.99 24.20 -1.95
CA PRO A 98 -1.20 23.22 -2.69
C PRO A 98 -0.56 23.77 -3.96
N ALA A 99 -1.07 24.88 -4.52
CA ALA A 99 -0.54 25.48 -5.74
C ALA A 99 0.79 26.22 -5.54
N ALA A 100 1.05 26.67 -4.31
CA ALA A 100 2.28 27.39 -3.96
C ALA A 100 3.21 26.58 -3.04
N LEU A 101 2.80 25.37 -2.67
CA LEU A 101 3.47 24.55 -1.68
C LEU A 101 4.45 23.57 -2.34
N PRO A 102 5.77 23.72 -2.16
CA PRO A 102 6.75 22.81 -2.75
C PRO A 102 6.77 21.46 -2.00
N MET A 103 7.10 20.41 -2.72
CA MET A 103 7.13 19.04 -2.23
C MET A 103 8.10 18.86 -1.05
N GLY A 104 9.23 19.55 -1.09
CA GLY A 104 10.25 19.49 -0.02
C GLY A 104 9.75 19.90 1.37
N GLU A 105 8.65 20.69 1.45
CA GLU A 105 8.08 21.11 2.73
C GLU A 105 7.06 20.12 3.33
N VAL A 106 6.57 19.19 2.51
CA VAL A 106 5.46 18.28 2.90
C VAL A 106 5.76 16.81 2.71
N MET A 107 6.84 16.46 2.03
CA MET A 107 7.27 15.07 1.87
C MET A 107 7.63 14.43 3.21
N THR A 108 7.64 13.12 3.27
CA THR A 108 8.35 12.38 4.30
C THR A 108 9.80 12.29 3.85
N PRO A 109 10.75 12.98 4.54
CA PRO A 109 12.16 12.92 4.16
C PRO A 109 12.75 11.58 4.57
N ASP A 110 13.82 11.19 3.88
CA ASP A 110 14.62 9.99 4.16
C ASP A 110 13.75 8.74 4.43
N PRO A 111 12.91 8.33 3.46
CA PRO A 111 11.98 7.24 3.67
C PRO A 111 12.71 5.90 3.79
N GLU A 112 12.15 5.01 4.59
CA GLU A 112 12.56 3.62 4.61
C GLU A 112 12.46 3.00 3.21
N THR A 113 13.52 2.31 2.77
CA THR A 113 13.63 1.72 1.44
C THR A 113 13.99 0.25 1.49
N LEU A 114 13.70 -0.47 0.39
CA LEU A 114 14.23 -1.81 0.13
C LEU A 114 15.19 -1.77 -1.05
N LEU A 115 16.13 -2.69 -1.06
CA LEU A 115 16.96 -2.92 -2.25
C LEU A 115 16.20 -3.81 -3.25
N VAL A 116 16.51 -3.70 -4.53
CA VAL A 116 15.91 -4.55 -5.60
C VAL A 116 16.03 -6.04 -5.29
N ARG A 117 17.13 -6.45 -4.62
CA ARG A 117 17.38 -7.84 -4.19
C ARG A 117 16.68 -8.26 -2.91
N SER A 118 16.03 -7.34 -2.20
CA SER A 118 15.28 -7.67 -0.98
C SER A 118 14.13 -8.63 -1.29
N THR A 119 13.72 -9.42 -0.30
CA THR A 119 12.70 -10.43 -0.47
C THR A 119 11.28 -9.90 -0.27
N VAL A 120 10.29 -10.63 -0.77
CA VAL A 120 8.87 -10.38 -0.49
C VAL A 120 8.61 -10.40 1.03
N ALA A 121 9.28 -11.30 1.79
CA ALA A 121 9.21 -11.32 3.25
C ALA A 121 9.66 -10.01 3.87
N SER A 122 10.73 -9.38 3.34
CA SER A 122 11.21 -8.08 3.83
C SER A 122 10.17 -6.99 3.62
N ALA A 123 9.52 -6.97 2.46
CA ALA A 123 8.44 -6.02 2.18
C ALA A 123 7.25 -6.22 3.12
N LEU A 124 6.81 -7.45 3.33
CA LEU A 124 5.73 -7.79 4.26
C LEU A 124 6.05 -7.39 5.70
N ASN A 125 7.29 -7.62 6.15
CA ASN A 125 7.73 -7.22 7.49
C ASN A 125 7.66 -5.70 7.65
N MET A 126 8.19 -4.92 6.72
CA MET A 126 8.10 -3.45 6.76
C MET A 126 6.65 -2.97 6.75
N MET A 127 5.77 -3.60 5.97
CA MET A 127 4.35 -3.25 5.93
C MET A 127 3.63 -3.59 7.24
N SER A 128 3.93 -4.75 7.83
CA SER A 128 3.27 -5.24 9.05
C SER A 128 3.75 -4.52 10.31
N VAL A 129 5.06 -4.38 10.47
CA VAL A 129 5.67 -3.80 11.68
C VAL A 129 5.76 -2.28 11.57
N GLY A 130 6.20 -1.75 10.42
CA GLY A 130 6.36 -0.32 10.19
C GLY A 130 5.06 0.40 9.78
N GLY A 131 4.00 -0.34 9.41
CA GLY A 131 2.73 0.25 8.98
C GLY A 131 2.81 0.95 7.60
N PHE A 132 3.85 0.69 6.84
CA PHE A 132 4.06 1.28 5.52
C PHE A 132 3.12 0.65 4.49
N ARG A 133 2.49 1.47 3.64
CA ARG A 133 1.66 1.00 2.52
C ARG A 133 2.35 1.15 1.17
N HIS A 134 3.40 1.94 1.12
CA HIS A 134 4.23 2.24 -0.03
C HIS A 134 5.68 2.19 0.42
N ILE A 135 6.47 1.34 -0.20
CA ILE A 135 7.88 1.17 0.11
C ILE A 135 8.66 1.41 -1.18
N PRO A 136 9.44 2.48 -1.25
CA PRO A 136 10.34 2.69 -2.37
C PRO A 136 11.41 1.60 -2.42
N VAL A 137 11.68 1.11 -3.62
CA VAL A 137 12.76 0.17 -3.87
C VAL A 137 13.83 0.85 -4.68
N VAL A 138 15.06 0.73 -4.20
CA VAL A 138 16.23 1.42 -4.73
C VAL A 138 17.28 0.43 -5.21
N ASP A 139 18.17 0.90 -6.09
CA ASP A 139 19.41 0.20 -6.45
C ASP A 139 20.51 0.40 -5.40
N ASP A 140 21.71 -0.12 -5.68
CA ASP A 140 22.86 -0.04 -4.77
C ASP A 140 23.42 1.38 -4.62
N GLU A 141 23.10 2.30 -5.55
CA GLU A 141 23.42 3.72 -5.49
C GLU A 141 22.33 4.57 -4.86
N HIS A 142 21.29 3.92 -4.28
CA HIS A 142 20.14 4.57 -3.62
C HIS A 142 19.25 5.38 -4.59
N ARG A 143 19.19 4.99 -5.87
CA ARG A 143 18.32 5.58 -6.87
C ARG A 143 17.00 4.81 -6.94
N PRO A 144 15.85 5.48 -7.09
CA PRO A 144 14.54 4.83 -7.08
C PRO A 144 14.30 4.03 -8.37
N VAL A 145 13.90 2.77 -8.22
CA VAL A 145 13.57 1.86 -9.32
C VAL A 145 12.05 1.74 -9.46
N PHE A 146 11.38 1.29 -8.40
CA PHE A 146 9.93 1.14 -8.33
C PHE A 146 9.42 1.35 -6.89
N VAL A 147 8.10 1.29 -6.71
CA VAL A 147 7.48 1.32 -5.38
C VAL A 147 6.65 0.05 -5.20
N VAL A 148 6.88 -0.67 -4.11
CA VAL A 148 6.05 -1.80 -3.69
C VAL A 148 4.89 -1.28 -2.86
N ARG A 149 3.66 -1.63 -3.25
CA ARG A 149 2.42 -1.29 -2.52
C ARG A 149 1.84 -2.55 -1.89
N VAL A 150 1.07 -2.39 -0.83
CA VAL A 150 0.32 -3.52 -0.22
C VAL A 150 -0.50 -4.26 -1.28
N ARG A 151 -1.11 -3.53 -2.23
CA ARG A 151 -1.89 -4.11 -3.32
C ARG A 151 -1.05 -5.06 -4.20
N ASP A 152 0.20 -4.70 -4.50
CA ASP A 152 1.07 -5.52 -5.35
C ASP A 152 1.38 -6.86 -4.68
N VAL A 153 1.54 -6.85 -3.35
CA VAL A 153 1.72 -8.07 -2.56
C VAL A 153 0.44 -8.92 -2.52
N VAL A 154 -0.72 -8.27 -2.37
CA VAL A 154 -2.02 -8.98 -2.41
C VAL A 154 -2.25 -9.60 -3.78
N GLU A 155 -2.01 -8.88 -4.88
CA GLU A 155 -2.13 -9.40 -6.25
C GLU A 155 -1.21 -10.61 -6.45
N PHE A 156 0.04 -10.53 -6.01
CA PHE A 156 0.99 -11.65 -6.07
C PHE A 156 0.49 -12.89 -5.29
N ILE A 157 -0.08 -12.71 -4.09
CA ILE A 157 -0.64 -13.81 -3.32
C ILE A 157 -1.87 -14.41 -4.02
N VAL A 158 -2.75 -13.59 -4.58
CA VAL A 158 -3.93 -14.05 -5.34
C VAL A 158 -3.51 -14.84 -6.58
N GLU A 159 -2.49 -14.39 -7.30
CA GLU A 159 -1.95 -15.09 -8.45
C GLU A 159 -1.31 -16.44 -8.08
N ALA A 160 -0.63 -16.50 -6.93
CA ALA A 160 -0.02 -17.73 -6.43
C ALA A 160 -1.07 -18.76 -5.94
N PHE A 161 -2.21 -18.30 -5.41
CA PHE A 161 -3.25 -19.13 -4.79
C PHE A 161 -4.66 -18.83 -5.32
N PRO A 162 -4.88 -18.84 -6.65
CA PRO A 162 -6.16 -18.41 -7.23
C PRO A 162 -7.33 -19.31 -6.82
N ARG A 163 -7.11 -20.62 -6.67
CA ARG A 163 -8.17 -21.58 -6.29
C ARG A 163 -8.59 -21.39 -4.83
N GLU A 164 -7.65 -21.11 -3.97
CA GLU A 164 -7.86 -20.94 -2.53
C GLU A 164 -8.53 -19.61 -2.21
N ILE A 165 -8.26 -18.57 -3.00
CA ILE A 165 -8.74 -17.20 -2.73
C ILE A 165 -9.99 -16.87 -3.53
N LEU A 166 -10.00 -17.12 -4.86
CA LEU A 166 -11.11 -16.71 -5.73
C LEU A 166 -12.32 -17.65 -5.68
N ASN A 167 -12.13 -18.91 -5.26
CA ASN A 167 -13.20 -19.89 -5.13
C ASN A 167 -13.77 -20.00 -3.70
N LEU A 168 -13.43 -19.09 -2.80
CA LEU A 168 -14.07 -19.02 -1.50
C LEU A 168 -15.56 -18.77 -1.69
N PRO A 169 -16.46 -19.57 -1.04
CA PRO A 169 -17.89 -19.29 -1.07
C PRO A 169 -18.11 -17.87 -0.55
N VAL A 170 -18.92 -17.09 -1.29
CA VAL A 170 -19.35 -15.76 -0.87
C VAL A 170 -20.07 -15.94 0.48
N GLY A 171 -19.39 -15.52 1.56
CA GLY A 171 -19.89 -15.73 2.90
C GLY A 171 -21.23 -15.01 3.13
N HIS A 172 -22.02 -15.51 4.04
CA HIS A 172 -23.37 -15.01 4.42
C HIS A 172 -23.42 -13.48 4.70
N ARG A 173 -22.28 -12.79 4.81
CA ARG A 173 -22.20 -11.34 5.04
C ARG A 173 -22.64 -10.50 3.85
N ASP A 174 -22.50 -10.99 2.61
CA ASP A 174 -22.90 -10.24 1.43
C ASP A 174 -24.43 -10.21 1.22
N THR A 175 -25.15 -11.21 1.75
CA THR A 175 -26.62 -11.24 1.73
C THR A 175 -27.25 -10.23 2.68
N VAL A 176 -26.63 -9.92 3.80
CA VAL A 176 -27.16 -8.95 4.79
C VAL A 176 -27.08 -7.51 4.25
N HIS A 177 -26.02 -7.15 3.52
CA HIS A 177 -25.91 -5.83 2.89
C HIS A 177 -26.88 -5.61 1.72
N ARG A 178 -27.19 -6.66 0.95
CA ARG A 178 -28.19 -6.56 -0.15
C ARG A 178 -29.62 -6.43 0.35
N GLN A 179 -29.97 -7.03 1.48
CA GLN A 179 -31.31 -6.87 2.07
C GLN A 179 -31.54 -5.45 2.60
N ARG A 180 -30.57 -4.83 3.29
CA ARG A 180 -30.70 -3.45 3.77
C ARG A 180 -30.86 -2.40 2.66
N ALA A 181 -30.28 -2.63 1.49
CA ALA A 181 -30.45 -1.74 0.34
C ALA A 181 -31.82 -1.85 -0.34
N ARG A 182 -32.61 -2.91 -0.07
CA ARG A 182 -33.96 -3.11 -0.62
C ARG A 182 -35.09 -2.62 0.31
N GLU A 183 -34.84 -2.48 1.60
CA GLU A 183 -35.83 -2.04 2.58
C GLU A 183 -35.75 -0.52 2.85
N GLY A 184 -34.85 0.22 2.20
CA GLY A 184 -34.65 1.66 2.34
C GLY A 184 -35.07 2.50 1.11
N ALA A 185 -35.92 1.97 0.23
CA ALA A 185 -36.47 2.71 -0.89
C ALA A 185 -37.98 2.93 -0.73
#